data_cb6fa674c77314219207d91e4c21b575
#
_entry.id   cb6fa674c77314219207d91e4c21b575
#
_cell.length_a   1.000
_cell.length_b   1.000
_cell.length_c   1.000
_cell.angle_alpha   90.00
_cell.angle_beta   90.00
_cell.angle_gamma   90.00
#
_symmetry.space_group_name_H-M   'P 1'
#
loop_
_entity.id
_entity.type
_entity.pdbx_description
1 polymer ?
#
loop_
_entity_poly.entity_id
_entity_poly.type
_entity_poly.pdbx_seq_one_letter_code
_entity_poly.pdbx_strand_id
1 'polypeptide(L)'
;MITAKLKLILTAAGCTTVLYESDKLSNILMDMAKREEIIGMILQPNTVQLNVKANAIQEHYPPVIVEIMQQIKLEDTAENNEAKLTDLLEICKAVILGLIASGDYKKITPIEVTKILETRYDANVIGWSMPLDLYYLLNENKC
;
A
#
# COMPACT_ATOMS: atom_id res chain seq x y z
N MET A 1 10.45 -11.74 -1.98
CA MET A 1 9.72 -10.96 -0.95
C MET A 1 8.32 -10.61 -1.45
N ILE A 2 7.45 -10.36 -0.54
CA ILE A 2 6.04 -10.01 -0.81
C ILE A 2 5.85 -8.72 -1.60
N THR A 3 6.85 -7.83 -1.60
CA THR A 3 6.75 -6.50 -2.20
C THR A 3 6.45 -6.50 -3.69
N ALA A 4 7.04 -7.43 -4.45
CA ALA A 4 6.76 -7.54 -5.89
C ALA A 4 5.29 -7.91 -6.15
N LYS A 5 4.73 -8.78 -5.34
CA LYS A 5 3.33 -9.19 -5.43
C LYS A 5 2.40 -8.05 -5.03
N LEU A 6 2.76 -7.31 -3.98
CA LEU A 6 2.03 -6.10 -3.58
C LEU A 6 1.99 -5.06 -4.70
N LYS A 7 3.11 -4.86 -5.39
CA LYS A 7 3.17 -3.92 -6.52
C LYS A 7 2.16 -4.29 -7.59
N LEU A 8 2.06 -5.56 -7.93
CA LEU A 8 1.09 -6.03 -8.92
C LEU A 8 -0.35 -5.80 -8.45
N ILE A 9 -0.64 -6.07 -7.18
CA ILE A 9 -1.97 -5.89 -6.60
C ILE A 9 -2.34 -4.41 -6.57
N LEU A 10 -1.42 -3.54 -6.17
CA LEU A 10 -1.65 -2.09 -6.14
C LEU A 10 -1.92 -1.55 -7.54
N THR A 11 -1.15 -1.99 -8.53
CA THR A 11 -1.34 -1.58 -9.93
C THR A 11 -2.71 -2.03 -10.43
N ALA A 12 -3.10 -3.26 -10.16
CA ALA A 12 -4.40 -3.79 -10.55
C ALA A 12 -5.56 -3.07 -9.85
N ALA A 13 -5.34 -2.59 -8.63
CA ALA A 13 -6.36 -1.86 -7.88
C ALA A 13 -6.57 -0.42 -8.36
N GLY A 14 -5.68 0.11 -9.17
CA GLY A 14 -5.82 1.44 -9.74
C GLY A 14 -4.69 2.41 -9.43
N CYS A 15 -3.62 1.99 -8.75
CA CYS A 15 -2.48 2.85 -8.52
C CYS A 15 -1.72 3.08 -9.82
N THR A 16 -1.57 4.33 -10.20
CA THR A 16 -0.84 4.73 -11.40
C THR A 16 0.66 4.51 -11.21
N THR A 17 1.14 4.76 -10.00
CA THR A 17 2.55 4.63 -9.65
C THR A 17 2.66 3.93 -8.30
N VAL A 18 3.59 2.99 -8.22
CA VAL A 18 3.90 2.29 -6.97
C VAL A 18 5.34 2.60 -6.58
N LEU A 19 5.51 3.10 -5.38
CA LEU A 19 6.80 3.49 -4.82
C LEU A 19 7.13 2.65 -3.58
N TYR A 20 8.42 2.45 -3.38
CA TYR A 20 8.94 1.88 -2.14
C TYR A 20 9.54 3.00 -1.31
N GLU A 21 9.38 2.95 0.00
CA GLU A 21 10.02 3.90 0.89
C GLU A 21 11.55 3.83 0.69
N SER A 22 12.13 4.96 0.29
CA SER A 22 13.57 5.09 0.08
C SER A 22 13.98 6.56 0.19
N ASP A 23 15.29 6.80 0.34
CA ASP A 23 15.83 8.16 0.42
C ASP A 23 15.65 8.97 -0.87
N LYS A 24 15.43 8.29 -1.99
CA LYS A 24 15.21 8.94 -3.29
C LYS A 24 13.75 9.30 -3.54
N LEU A 25 12.87 8.92 -2.63
CA LEU A 25 11.43 9.06 -2.80
C LEU A 25 10.99 10.52 -2.95
N SER A 26 11.60 11.42 -2.19
CA SER A 26 11.30 12.84 -2.25
C SER A 26 11.44 13.41 -3.64
N ASN A 27 12.52 13.06 -4.34
CA ASN A 27 12.76 13.52 -5.69
C ASN A 27 11.75 12.94 -6.68
N ILE A 28 11.41 11.68 -6.52
CA ILE A 28 10.40 11.02 -7.36
C ILE A 28 9.03 11.68 -7.19
N LEU A 29 8.62 11.94 -5.95
CA LEU A 29 7.33 12.61 -5.69
C LEU A 29 7.29 14.04 -6.21
N MET A 30 8.42 14.76 -6.19
CA MET A 30 8.51 16.10 -6.76
C MET A 30 8.40 16.07 -8.28
N ASP A 31 9.04 15.10 -8.93
CA ASP A 31 8.97 14.93 -10.38
C ASP A 31 7.60 14.47 -10.85
N MET A 32 6.82 13.85 -9.95
CA MET A 32 5.46 13.38 -10.20
C MET A 32 4.43 14.47 -9.94
N ALA A 33 4.62 15.62 -10.57
CA ALA A 33 3.75 16.79 -10.38
C ALA A 33 2.32 16.60 -10.94
N LYS A 34 1.95 15.41 -11.39
CA LYS A 34 0.63 15.13 -11.93
C LYS A 34 -0.34 14.80 -10.81
N ARG A 35 -1.31 15.69 -10.62
CA ARG A 35 -2.27 15.61 -9.51
C ARG A 35 -3.27 14.50 -9.60
N GLU A 36 -3.47 13.95 -10.78
CA GLU A 36 -4.44 12.89 -11.02
C GLU A 36 -3.85 11.51 -10.77
N GLU A 37 -2.55 11.43 -10.57
CA GLU A 37 -1.88 10.16 -10.33
C GLU A 37 -2.20 9.65 -8.93
N ILE A 38 -2.57 8.38 -8.86
CA ILE A 38 -2.78 7.69 -7.60
C ILE A 38 -1.49 6.95 -7.26
N ILE A 39 -0.93 7.29 -6.12
CA ILE A 39 0.36 6.78 -5.67
C ILE A 39 0.11 5.70 -4.62
N GLY A 40 0.62 4.51 -4.87
CA GLY A 40 0.72 3.46 -3.88
C GLY A 40 2.13 3.43 -3.32
N MET A 41 2.28 3.53 -2.01
CA MET A 41 3.57 3.48 -1.35
C MET A 41 3.64 2.27 -0.43
N ILE A 42 4.68 1.48 -0.59
CA ILE A 42 4.94 0.32 0.25
C ILE A 42 6.08 0.69 1.20
N LEU A 43 5.77 0.74 2.49
CA LEU A 43 6.78 0.92 3.53
C LEU A 43 7.31 -0.48 3.87
N GLN A 44 8.58 -0.72 3.56
CA GLN A 44 9.17 -2.03 3.77
C GLN A 44 9.20 -2.38 5.26
N PRO A 45 8.89 -3.62 5.61
CA PRO A 45 8.92 -4.05 7.00
C PRO A 45 10.36 -4.09 7.52
N ASN A 46 10.54 -3.69 8.77
CA ASN A 46 11.83 -3.81 9.44
C ASN A 46 12.12 -5.24 9.91
N THR A 47 11.09 -6.05 10.03
CA THR A 47 11.18 -7.40 10.56
C THR A 47 10.40 -8.36 9.71
N VAL A 48 10.98 -9.50 9.42
CA VAL A 48 10.32 -10.62 8.76
C VAL A 48 10.44 -11.82 9.69
N GLN A 49 9.31 -12.46 10.00
CA GLN A 49 9.30 -13.70 10.76
C GLN A 49 9.31 -14.89 9.81
N LEU A 50 10.19 -15.82 10.06
CA LEU A 50 10.27 -17.06 9.28
C LEU A 50 9.65 -18.19 10.09
N ASN A 51 8.52 -18.70 9.62
CA ASN A 51 7.84 -19.82 10.25
C ASN A 51 8.18 -21.09 9.48
N VAL A 52 8.86 -22.01 10.13
CA VAL A 52 9.28 -23.27 9.53
C VAL A 52 8.27 -24.35 9.86
N LYS A 53 7.67 -24.96 8.85
CA LYS A 53 6.72 -26.05 8.98
C LYS A 53 7.13 -27.18 8.04
N ALA A 54 7.55 -28.31 8.61
CA ALA A 54 8.01 -29.46 7.83
C ALA A 54 9.05 -29.02 6.79
N ASN A 55 8.71 -29.07 5.49
CA ASN A 55 9.61 -28.71 4.39
C ASN A 55 9.30 -27.33 3.80
N ALA A 56 8.48 -26.54 4.46
CA ALA A 56 8.06 -25.23 3.96
C ALA A 56 8.48 -24.12 4.90
N ILE A 57 8.80 -22.96 4.32
CA ILE A 57 9.09 -21.75 5.07
C ILE A 57 8.04 -20.72 4.69
N GLN A 58 7.35 -20.19 5.69
CA GLN A 58 6.41 -19.09 5.53
C GLN A 58 7.04 -17.81 6.02
N GLU A 59 7.03 -16.78 5.18
CA GLU A 59 7.39 -15.44 5.59
C GLU A 59 6.16 -14.72 6.14
N HIS A 60 6.31 -14.13 7.31
CA HIS A 60 5.27 -13.30 7.92
C HIS A 60 5.81 -11.89 8.10
N TYR A 61 5.08 -10.90 7.59
CA TYR A 61 5.44 -9.48 7.65
C TYR A 61 4.48 -8.74 8.60
N PRO A 62 4.84 -8.55 9.88
CA PRO A 62 3.96 -7.90 10.87
C PRO A 62 4.37 -6.45 11.17
N PRO A 63 3.65 -5.46 10.74
CA PRO A 63 2.85 -5.34 9.53
C PRO A 63 3.65 -4.73 8.37
N VAL A 64 3.16 -4.89 7.15
CA VAL A 64 3.57 -4.06 6.01
C VAL A 64 2.61 -2.89 5.94
N ILE A 65 3.13 -1.67 5.89
CA ILE A 65 2.28 -0.49 5.76
C ILE A 65 2.20 -0.11 4.28
N VAL A 66 0.98 0.00 3.79
CA VAL A 66 0.69 0.44 2.43
C VAL A 66 -0.09 1.74 2.51
N GLU A 67 0.37 2.74 1.77
CA GLU A 67 -0.29 4.03 1.70
C GLU A 67 -0.80 4.29 0.29
N ILE A 68 -2.04 4.74 0.19
CA ILE A 68 -2.67 5.12 -1.07
C ILE A 68 -2.91 6.61 -1.01
N MET A 69 -2.27 7.36 -1.92
CA MET A 69 -2.22 8.82 -1.84
C MET A 69 -2.48 9.47 -3.18
N GLN A 70 -2.87 10.71 -3.12
CA GLN A 70 -2.99 11.60 -4.27
C GLN A 70 -2.58 13.00 -3.87
N GLN A 71 -1.95 13.75 -4.77
CA GLN A 71 -1.60 15.14 -4.53
C GLN A 71 -2.84 16.02 -4.56
N ILE A 72 -2.86 17.03 -3.70
CA ILE A 72 -3.93 18.03 -3.66
C ILE A 72 -3.36 19.44 -3.79
N LYS A 73 -4.23 20.37 -4.17
CA LYS A 73 -3.93 21.81 -4.15
C LYS A 73 -4.33 22.40 -2.81
N LEU A 74 -3.62 23.43 -2.38
CA LEU A 74 -3.98 24.18 -1.18
C LEU A 74 -5.37 24.81 -1.29
N GLU A 75 -5.78 25.20 -2.50
CA GLU A 75 -7.09 25.80 -2.75
C GLU A 75 -8.22 24.76 -2.92
N ASP A 76 -7.94 23.47 -2.85
CA ASP A 76 -8.98 22.44 -2.94
C ASP A 76 -9.95 22.55 -1.76
N THR A 77 -11.25 22.46 -2.04
CA THR A 77 -12.28 22.54 -1.02
C THR A 77 -12.34 21.26 -0.20
N ALA A 78 -12.94 21.36 1.00
CA ALA A 78 -13.17 20.19 1.84
C ALA A 78 -14.02 19.14 1.12
N GLU A 79 -15.00 19.55 0.30
CA GLU A 79 -15.84 18.64 -0.48
C GLU A 79 -15.04 17.88 -1.53
N ASN A 80 -14.14 18.57 -2.24
CA ASN A 80 -13.26 17.93 -3.22
C ASN A 80 -12.32 16.93 -2.55
N ASN A 81 -11.79 17.26 -1.39
CA ASN A 81 -10.92 16.39 -0.64
C ASN A 81 -11.67 15.15 -0.13
N GLU A 82 -12.90 15.34 0.34
CA GLU A 82 -13.74 14.22 0.77
C GLU A 82 -14.05 13.25 -0.39
N ALA A 83 -14.34 13.79 -1.57
CA ALA A 83 -14.56 12.98 -2.76
C ALA A 83 -13.32 12.17 -3.12
N LYS A 84 -12.14 12.77 -3.08
CA LYS A 84 -10.87 12.07 -3.29
C LYS A 84 -10.63 10.98 -2.25
N LEU A 85 -10.88 11.28 -0.98
CA LEU A 85 -10.74 10.29 0.10
C LEU A 85 -11.67 9.10 -0.11
N THR A 86 -12.90 9.34 -0.55
CA THR A 86 -13.86 8.28 -0.84
C THR A 86 -13.34 7.38 -1.97
N ASP A 87 -12.87 7.97 -3.06
CA ASP A 87 -12.32 7.22 -4.20
C ASP A 87 -11.07 6.43 -3.80
N LEU A 88 -10.19 7.03 -3.02
CA LEU A 88 -8.98 6.36 -2.55
C LEU A 88 -9.30 5.23 -1.56
N LEU A 89 -10.35 5.36 -0.77
CA LEU A 89 -10.80 4.28 0.11
C LEU A 89 -11.29 3.06 -0.68
N GLU A 90 -11.95 3.28 -1.81
CA GLU A 90 -12.34 2.19 -2.70
C GLU A 90 -11.12 1.44 -3.26
N ILE A 91 -10.05 2.16 -3.55
CA ILE A 91 -8.79 1.53 -3.97
C ILE A 91 -8.20 0.70 -2.83
N CYS A 92 -8.24 1.20 -1.59
CA CYS A 92 -7.82 0.43 -0.42
C CYS A 92 -8.59 -0.89 -0.30
N LYS A 93 -9.90 -0.85 -0.48
CA LYS A 93 -10.74 -2.06 -0.46
C LYS A 93 -10.34 -3.03 -1.58
N ALA A 94 -10.08 -2.52 -2.78
CA ALA A 94 -9.65 -3.35 -3.91
C ALA A 94 -8.30 -4.02 -3.65
N VAL A 95 -7.37 -3.34 -2.99
CA VAL A 95 -6.08 -3.91 -2.57
C VAL A 95 -6.29 -5.07 -1.60
N ILE A 96 -7.13 -4.87 -0.59
CA ILE A 96 -7.43 -5.91 0.40
C ILE A 96 -8.08 -7.12 -0.26
N LEU A 97 -9.05 -6.90 -1.14
CA LEU A 97 -9.69 -8.00 -1.89
C LEU A 97 -8.69 -8.74 -2.77
N GLY A 98 -7.76 -8.02 -3.41
CA GLY A 98 -6.68 -8.63 -4.19
C GLY A 98 -5.77 -9.51 -3.35
N LEU A 99 -5.44 -9.07 -2.13
CA LEU A 99 -4.63 -9.86 -1.20
C LEU A 99 -5.36 -11.12 -0.74
N ILE A 100 -6.64 -11.02 -0.45
CA ILE A 100 -7.47 -12.18 -0.07
C ILE A 100 -7.51 -13.20 -1.22
N ALA A 101 -7.73 -12.72 -2.44
CA ALA A 101 -7.78 -13.57 -3.62
C ALA A 101 -6.45 -14.27 -3.90
N SER A 102 -5.34 -13.62 -3.60
CA SER A 102 -3.99 -14.20 -3.78
C SER A 102 -3.61 -15.22 -2.70
N GLY A 103 -4.36 -15.28 -1.60
CA GLY A 103 -4.07 -16.16 -0.47
C GLY A 103 -3.02 -15.65 0.49
N ASP A 104 -2.54 -14.43 0.31
CA ASP A 104 -1.49 -13.84 1.16
C ASP A 104 -2.05 -13.22 2.45
N TYR A 105 -3.33 -13.01 2.50
CA TYR A 105 -4.00 -12.45 3.66
C TYR A 105 -5.04 -13.44 4.18
N LYS A 106 -4.78 -14.00 5.35
CA LYS A 106 -5.62 -15.10 5.90
C LYS A 106 -6.44 -14.72 7.12
N LYS A 107 -6.20 -13.55 7.71
CA LYS A 107 -6.91 -13.16 8.92
C LYS A 107 -8.11 -12.29 8.60
N ILE A 108 -9.27 -12.67 9.13
CA ILE A 108 -10.44 -11.80 9.17
C ILE A 108 -10.30 -10.95 10.44
N THR A 109 -9.57 -9.87 10.35
CA THR A 109 -9.41 -8.91 11.44
C THR A 109 -9.77 -7.51 10.94
N PRO A 110 -10.23 -6.62 11.82
CA PRO A 110 -10.41 -5.24 11.41
C PRO A 110 -9.08 -4.65 10.97
N ILE A 111 -9.08 -4.00 9.81
CA ILE A 111 -7.95 -3.22 9.34
C ILE A 111 -8.28 -1.76 9.60
N GLU A 112 -7.49 -1.12 10.47
CA GLU A 112 -7.66 0.29 10.74
C GLU A 112 -6.96 1.10 9.65
N VAL A 113 -7.76 1.77 8.85
CA VAL A 113 -7.27 2.62 7.76
C VAL A 113 -7.26 4.05 8.27
N THR A 114 -6.09 4.65 8.34
CA THR A 114 -5.88 5.97 8.92
C THR A 114 -5.73 7.02 7.81
N LYS A 115 -6.45 8.12 7.96
CA LYS A 115 -6.41 9.22 7.00
C LYS A 115 -5.04 9.91 6.99
N ILE A 116 -4.55 10.21 5.78
CA ILE A 116 -3.38 11.03 5.54
C ILE A 116 -3.85 12.37 5.00
N LEU A 117 -3.42 13.45 5.63
CA LEU A 117 -3.63 14.81 5.14
C LEU A 117 -2.45 15.64 5.64
N GLU A 118 -1.41 15.71 4.84
CA GLU A 118 -0.16 16.32 5.28
C GLU A 118 0.70 16.75 4.09
N THR A 119 1.75 17.51 4.38
CA THR A 119 2.79 17.81 3.42
C THR A 119 3.87 16.74 3.52
N ARG A 120 4.14 16.07 2.42
CA ARG A 120 5.23 15.11 2.31
C ARG A 120 6.11 15.45 1.14
N TYR A 121 7.43 15.51 1.37
CA TYR A 121 8.40 15.75 0.30
C TYR A 121 8.03 16.96 -0.56
N ASP A 122 7.68 18.07 0.10
CA ASP A 122 7.23 19.31 -0.52
C ASP A 122 5.94 19.22 -1.35
N ALA A 123 5.21 18.13 -1.21
CA ALA A 123 3.91 17.96 -1.84
C ALA A 123 2.82 17.80 -0.79
N ASN A 124 1.67 18.43 -1.00
CA ASN A 124 0.49 18.19 -0.18
C ASN A 124 -0.22 16.96 -0.69
N VAL A 125 -0.44 15.98 0.19
CA VAL A 125 -1.04 14.70 -0.17
C VAL A 125 -2.22 14.39 0.73
N ILE A 126 -3.16 13.65 0.17
CA ILE A 126 -4.32 13.12 0.88
C ILE A 126 -4.45 11.63 0.54
N GLY A 127 -4.89 10.85 1.50
CA GLY A 127 -5.07 9.43 1.29
C GLY A 127 -5.27 8.63 2.55
N TRP A 128 -4.89 7.37 2.48
CA TRP A 128 -5.09 6.40 3.55
C TRP A 128 -3.85 5.55 3.77
N SER A 129 -3.59 5.25 5.03
CA SER A 129 -2.52 4.34 5.46
C SER A 129 -3.14 3.07 6.01
N MET A 130 -2.67 1.92 5.51
CA MET A 130 -3.16 0.59 5.91
C MET A 130 -2.03 -0.26 6.47
N PRO A 131 -2.11 -0.71 7.72
CA PRO A 131 -1.21 -1.76 8.22
C PRO A 131 -1.77 -3.13 7.80
N LEU A 132 -0.97 -3.91 7.09
CA LEU A 132 -1.37 -5.21 6.56
C LEU A 132 -0.49 -6.33 7.12
N ASP A 133 -1.13 -7.33 7.68
CA ASP A 133 -0.49 -8.54 8.17
C ASP A 133 -0.42 -9.55 7.01
N LEU A 134 0.75 -9.70 6.41
CA LEU A 134 0.91 -10.47 5.19
C LEU A 134 1.72 -11.75 5.43
N TYR A 135 1.33 -12.80 4.74
CA TYR A 135 1.98 -14.09 4.75
C TYR A 135 2.36 -14.51 3.34
N TYR A 136 3.57 -14.98 3.18
CA TYR A 136 4.05 -15.47 1.90
C TYR A 136 4.71 -16.84 2.11
N LEU A 137 4.16 -17.86 1.49
CA LEU A 137 4.66 -19.22 1.64
C LEU A 137 5.71 -19.50 0.57
N LEU A 138 6.95 -19.67 1.00
CA LEU A 138 8.02 -20.17 0.14
C LEU A 138 7.83 -21.66 -0.05
N ASN A 139 8.25 -22.18 -1.16
CA ASN A 139 8.11 -23.60 -1.55
C ASN A 139 6.67 -24.05 -1.84
N GLU A 140 5.77 -23.10 -2.05
CA GLU A 140 4.35 -23.39 -2.34
C GLU A 140 4.18 -24.27 -3.58
N ASN A 141 5.05 -24.12 -4.56
CA ASN A 141 4.97 -24.82 -5.85
C ASN A 141 5.87 -26.04 -5.95
N LYS A 142 6.45 -26.48 -4.85
CA LYS A 142 7.26 -27.70 -4.83
C LYS A 142 6.39 -28.91 -4.51
N CYS A 143 5.64 -29.28 -5.48
CA CYS A 143 4.82 -30.48 -5.40
C CYS A 143 5.59 -31.66 -5.95
#